data_afa9a3f34cbc0655572b029c31a5af1b
#
_entry.id   afa9a3f34cbc0655572b029c31a5af1b
#
_cell.length_a   1.000
_cell.length_b   1.000
_cell.length_c   1.000
_cell.angle_alpha   90.00
_cell.angle_beta   90.00
_cell.angle_gamma   90.00
#
_symmetry.space_group_name_H-M   'P 1'
#
loop_
_entity.id
_entity.type
_entity.pdbx_description
1 polymer ?
#
loop_
_entity_poly.entity_id
_entity_poly.type
_entity_poly.pdbx_seq_one_letter_code
_entity_poly.pdbx_strand_id
1 'polypeptide(L)'
;MKLTIETVLSQGGETMKQRMLADATRLRKDSGFVLSYVEYETNTRVKVEIDTTGEVPHVTLHRQGDARSKMEFNKTKATKGIYELGAGRQMHFDIQTKQLHVEETEETVLVVLEYQLFQQRQLITSSLVTFHLQTGENA
;
A
#
# COMPACT_ATOMS: atom_id res chain seq x y z
N MET A 1 -14.86 6.72 7.53
CA MET A 1 -13.58 7.03 8.19
C MET A 1 -12.70 7.81 7.23
N LYS A 2 -11.99 8.77 7.74
CA LYS A 2 -11.14 9.63 6.91
C LYS A 2 -9.74 9.04 6.78
N LEU A 3 -9.33 8.76 5.55
CA LEU A 3 -8.00 8.22 5.24
C LEU A 3 -7.19 9.27 4.49
N THR A 4 -6.00 9.56 5.00
CA THR A 4 -5.01 10.38 4.32
C THR A 4 -3.87 9.47 3.85
N ILE A 5 -3.54 9.57 2.58
CA ILE A 5 -2.44 8.78 2.01
C ILE A 5 -1.41 9.76 1.48
N GLU A 6 -0.20 9.67 2.01
CA GLU A 6 0.92 10.49 1.55
C GLU A 6 1.95 9.59 0.90
N THR A 7 2.38 9.94 -0.29
CA THR A 7 3.35 9.18 -1.06
C THR A 7 4.52 10.07 -1.46
N VAL A 8 5.73 9.59 -1.20
CA VAL A 8 6.96 10.18 -1.71
C VAL A 8 7.58 9.16 -2.65
N LEU A 9 7.59 9.47 -3.93
CA LEU A 9 8.08 8.57 -4.98
C LEU A 9 9.36 9.12 -5.57
N SER A 10 10.40 8.30 -5.64
CA SER A 10 11.67 8.66 -6.26
C SER A 10 11.91 7.74 -7.45
N GLN A 11 12.15 8.33 -8.62
CA GLN A 11 12.40 7.62 -9.85
C GLN A 11 13.32 8.44 -10.74
N GLY A 12 14.44 7.84 -11.17
CA GLY A 12 15.36 8.48 -12.10
C GLY A 12 15.97 9.79 -11.59
N GLY A 13 16.20 9.91 -10.29
CA GLY A 13 16.76 11.11 -9.68
C GLY A 13 15.73 12.20 -9.38
N GLU A 14 14.47 11.98 -9.75
CA GLU A 14 13.38 12.92 -9.45
C GLU A 14 12.56 12.42 -8.28
N THR A 15 12.03 13.33 -7.49
CA THR A 15 11.17 13.02 -6.35
C THR A 15 9.83 13.71 -6.52
N MET A 16 8.76 12.92 -6.37
CA MET A 16 7.39 13.42 -6.41
C MET A 16 6.70 13.18 -5.08
N LYS A 17 5.93 14.16 -4.63
CA LYS A 17 5.11 14.04 -3.42
C LYS A 17 3.66 14.14 -3.80
N GLN A 18 2.85 13.25 -3.27
CA GLN A 18 1.41 13.24 -3.53
C GLN A 18 0.66 13.01 -2.23
N ARG A 19 -0.48 13.66 -2.10
CA ARG A 19 -1.38 13.49 -0.97
C ARG A 19 -2.78 13.23 -1.50
N MET A 20 -3.41 12.18 -0.97
CA MET A 20 -4.77 11.82 -1.34
C MET A 20 -5.62 11.66 -0.10
N LEU A 21 -6.87 12.12 -0.19
CA LEU A 21 -7.88 11.94 0.85
C LEU A 21 -8.94 10.98 0.32
N ALA A 22 -9.39 10.07 1.16
CA ALA A 22 -10.43 9.11 0.79
C ALA A 22 -11.29 8.76 2.01
N ASP A 23 -12.50 8.29 1.74
CA ASP A 23 -13.30 7.64 2.75
C ASP A 23 -12.95 6.15 2.74
N ALA A 24 -12.63 5.62 3.90
CA ALA A 24 -12.20 4.22 4.02
C ALA A 24 -13.02 3.49 5.05
N THR A 25 -13.08 2.17 4.91
CA THR A 25 -13.64 1.27 5.91
C THR A 25 -12.52 0.42 6.47
N ARG A 26 -12.66 0.06 7.74
CA ARG A 26 -11.74 -0.86 8.43
C ARG A 26 -12.53 -2.11 8.83
N LEU A 27 -12.12 -3.25 8.28
CA LEU A 27 -12.73 -4.54 8.61
C LEU A 27 -11.75 -5.39 9.40
N ARG A 28 -12.15 -5.77 10.61
CA ARG A 28 -11.35 -6.66 11.45
C ARG A 28 -11.41 -8.08 10.92
N LYS A 29 -10.26 -8.76 10.89
CA LYS A 29 -10.14 -10.19 10.59
C LYS A 29 -9.35 -10.88 11.69
N ASP A 30 -9.38 -12.22 11.71
CA ASP A 30 -8.61 -12.99 12.70
C ASP A 30 -7.11 -12.71 12.61
N SER A 31 -6.59 -12.47 11.40
CA SER A 31 -5.18 -12.24 11.16
C SER A 31 -4.76 -10.77 11.25
N GLY A 32 -5.71 -9.84 11.40
CA GLY A 32 -5.40 -8.42 11.43
C GLY A 32 -6.59 -7.59 10.98
N PHE A 33 -6.40 -6.76 9.96
CA PHE A 33 -7.50 -5.93 9.45
C PHE A 33 -7.27 -5.56 7.99
N VAL A 34 -8.34 -5.07 7.35
CA VAL A 34 -8.32 -4.61 5.97
C VAL A 34 -8.85 -3.18 5.91
N LEU A 35 -8.10 -2.30 5.27
CA LEU A 35 -8.56 -0.97 4.90
C LEU A 35 -9.04 -1.02 3.45
N SER A 36 -10.23 -0.49 3.18
CA SER A 36 -10.80 -0.46 1.83
C SER A 36 -11.21 0.95 1.47
N TYR A 37 -10.85 1.40 0.27
CA TYR A 37 -11.23 2.71 -0.23
C TYR A 37 -11.25 2.70 -1.76
N VAL A 38 -11.74 3.78 -2.35
CA VAL A 38 -11.81 3.94 -3.81
C VAL A 38 -10.93 5.13 -4.21
N GLU A 39 -10.09 4.92 -5.22
CA GLU A 39 -9.39 5.98 -5.92
C GLU A 39 -10.29 6.43 -7.06
N TYR A 40 -10.95 7.57 -6.91
CA TYR A 40 -11.97 8.00 -7.88
C TYR A 40 -11.37 8.42 -9.21
N GLU A 41 -10.17 9.01 -9.21
CA GLU A 41 -9.53 9.44 -10.45
C GLU A 41 -9.26 8.29 -11.41
N THR A 42 -8.95 7.12 -10.87
CA THR A 42 -8.63 5.93 -11.67
C THR A 42 -9.72 4.88 -11.62
N ASN A 43 -10.86 5.18 -10.97
CA ASN A 43 -11.95 4.22 -10.79
C ASN A 43 -11.44 2.88 -10.27
N THR A 44 -10.62 2.91 -9.24
CA THR A 44 -9.94 1.74 -8.72
C THR A 44 -10.31 1.51 -7.26
N ARG A 45 -10.69 0.27 -6.95
CA ARG A 45 -10.90 -0.17 -5.57
C ARG A 45 -9.59 -0.64 -4.99
N VAL A 46 -9.27 -0.15 -3.81
CA VAL A 46 -8.02 -0.49 -3.14
C VAL A 46 -8.32 -1.19 -1.82
N LYS A 47 -7.61 -2.30 -1.58
CA LYS A 47 -7.63 -3.00 -0.30
C LYS A 47 -6.21 -3.11 0.22
N VAL A 48 -6.02 -2.67 1.44
CA VAL A 48 -4.76 -2.81 2.16
C VAL A 48 -4.99 -3.85 3.24
N GLU A 49 -4.47 -5.06 3.02
CA GLU A 49 -4.58 -6.15 3.98
C GLU A 49 -3.37 -6.13 4.91
N ILE A 50 -3.61 -6.04 6.20
CA ILE A 50 -2.57 -5.97 7.20
C ILE A 50 -2.67 -7.18 8.10
N ASP A 51 -1.64 -8.04 8.05
CA ASP A 51 -1.54 -9.24 8.86
C ASP A 51 -0.57 -8.98 10.00
N THR A 52 -1.08 -9.07 11.23
CA THR A 52 -0.29 -8.81 12.45
C THR A 52 -0.05 -10.06 13.29
N THR A 53 -0.31 -11.26 12.73
CA THR A 53 -0.17 -12.52 13.49
C THR A 53 1.27 -12.96 13.71
N GLY A 54 2.20 -12.53 12.86
CA GLY A 54 3.61 -12.90 12.98
C GLY A 54 4.39 -11.93 13.87
N GLU A 55 5.70 -12.17 13.98
CA GLU A 55 6.60 -11.28 14.73
C GLU A 55 6.71 -9.89 14.10
N VAL A 56 6.54 -9.84 12.78
CA VAL A 56 6.53 -8.59 12.01
C VAL A 56 5.26 -8.53 11.18
N PRO A 57 4.72 -7.33 10.95
CA PRO A 57 3.52 -7.22 10.11
C PRO A 57 3.82 -7.51 8.65
N HIS A 58 2.81 -8.05 7.96
CA HIS A 58 2.82 -8.22 6.50
C HIS A 58 1.70 -7.37 5.92
N VAL A 59 1.96 -6.75 4.79
CA VAL A 59 0.95 -5.94 4.09
C VAL A 59 0.82 -6.44 2.66
N THR A 60 -0.42 -6.57 2.20
CA THR A 60 -0.72 -6.84 0.80
C THR A 60 -1.62 -5.74 0.27
N LEU A 61 -1.21 -5.12 -0.81
CA LEU A 61 -1.94 -4.05 -1.45
C LEU A 61 -2.58 -4.58 -2.73
N HIS A 62 -3.92 -4.53 -2.79
CA HIS A 62 -4.68 -4.94 -3.97
C HIS A 62 -5.34 -3.74 -4.61
N ARG A 63 -5.21 -3.62 -5.91
CA ARG A 63 -5.92 -2.63 -6.71
C ARG A 63 -6.72 -3.33 -7.79
N GLN A 64 -8.00 -2.98 -7.91
CA GLN A 64 -8.92 -3.55 -8.89
C GLN A 64 -9.77 -2.44 -9.50
N GLY A 65 -9.69 -2.30 -10.80
CA GLY A 65 -10.39 -1.26 -11.56
C GLY A 65 -9.64 -1.00 -12.84
N ASP A 66 -9.54 0.28 -13.22
CA ASP A 66 -8.75 0.68 -14.38
C ASP A 66 -7.26 0.38 -14.16
N ALA A 67 -6.81 0.54 -12.92
CA ALA A 67 -5.50 0.08 -12.51
C ALA A 67 -5.65 -1.25 -11.76
N ARG A 68 -4.83 -2.25 -12.11
CA ARG A 68 -4.84 -3.55 -11.44
C ARG A 68 -3.44 -3.91 -11.00
N SER A 69 -3.30 -4.22 -9.71
CA SER A 69 -2.02 -4.66 -9.17
C SER A 69 -2.21 -5.44 -7.89
N LYS A 70 -1.21 -6.25 -7.58
CA LYS A 70 -1.09 -6.91 -6.28
C LYS A 70 0.35 -6.82 -5.85
N MET A 71 0.59 -6.26 -4.67
CA MET A 71 1.93 -6.09 -4.13
C MET A 71 1.97 -6.62 -2.70
N GLU A 72 2.96 -7.45 -2.41
CA GLU A 72 3.17 -8.00 -1.07
C GLU A 72 4.40 -7.35 -0.45
N PHE A 73 4.30 -6.97 0.82
CA PHE A 73 5.37 -6.31 1.55
C PHE A 73 5.72 -7.08 2.81
N ASN A 74 6.99 -7.40 2.96
CA ASN A 74 7.52 -8.09 4.12
C ASN A 74 8.94 -7.59 4.37
N LYS A 75 9.17 -7.01 5.56
CA LYS A 75 10.46 -6.43 5.90
C LYS A 75 11.58 -7.47 5.97
N THR A 76 11.26 -8.73 6.25
CA THR A 76 12.26 -9.78 6.49
C THR A 76 12.70 -10.53 5.24
N LYS A 77 12.00 -10.36 4.11
CA LYS A 77 12.34 -11.05 2.88
C LYS A 77 11.87 -10.28 1.65
N ALA A 78 12.48 -10.56 0.52
CA ALA A 78 12.01 -10.03 -0.76
C ALA A 78 10.66 -10.64 -1.13
N THR A 79 9.80 -9.85 -1.77
CA THR A 79 8.48 -10.27 -2.20
C THR A 79 8.26 -9.89 -3.66
N LYS A 80 7.07 -10.16 -4.16
CA LYS A 80 6.73 -9.93 -5.58
C LYS A 80 5.57 -8.96 -5.71
N GLY A 81 5.56 -8.23 -6.83
CA GLY A 81 4.45 -7.41 -7.25
C GLY A 81 4.10 -7.69 -8.69
N ILE A 82 2.81 -7.56 -9.01
CA ILE A 82 2.29 -7.78 -10.35
C ILE A 82 1.40 -6.59 -10.71
N TYR A 83 1.66 -5.99 -11.88
CA TYR A 83 0.79 -5.00 -12.51
C TYR A 83 0.18 -5.60 -13.77
N GLU A 84 -1.13 -5.47 -13.93
CA GLU A 84 -1.80 -5.85 -15.16
C GLU A 84 -1.90 -4.65 -16.09
N LEU A 85 -1.39 -4.81 -17.31
CA LEU A 85 -1.32 -3.74 -18.31
C LEU A 85 -2.45 -3.83 -19.34
N GLY A 86 -3.42 -4.74 -19.15
CA GLY A 86 -4.48 -5.01 -20.12
C GLY A 86 -4.05 -6.00 -21.19
N ALA A 87 -5.02 -6.52 -21.96
CA ALA A 87 -4.80 -7.47 -23.05
C ALA A 87 -3.98 -8.71 -22.61
N GLY A 88 -4.13 -9.14 -21.36
CA GLY A 88 -3.42 -10.30 -20.82
C GLY A 88 -1.94 -10.08 -20.52
N ARG A 89 -1.44 -8.84 -20.65
CA ARG A 89 -0.05 -8.54 -20.33
C ARG A 89 0.11 -8.21 -18.86
N GLN A 90 1.20 -8.67 -18.27
CA GLN A 90 1.54 -8.43 -16.88
C GLN A 90 2.97 -7.95 -16.77
N MET A 91 3.21 -7.06 -15.79
CA MET A 91 4.55 -6.62 -15.44
C MET A 91 4.85 -7.11 -14.03
N HIS A 92 5.98 -7.79 -13.87
CA HIS A 92 6.40 -8.36 -12.59
C HIS A 92 7.54 -7.57 -12.00
N PHE A 93 7.48 -7.34 -10.69
CA PHE A 93 8.51 -6.63 -9.94
C PHE A 93 8.98 -7.46 -8.77
N ASP A 94 10.24 -7.31 -8.41
CA ASP A 94 10.75 -7.72 -7.12
C ASP A 94 10.63 -6.54 -6.17
N ILE A 95 10.17 -6.81 -4.96
CA ILE A 95 9.93 -5.78 -3.94
C ILE A 95 10.87 -6.00 -2.78
N GLN A 96 11.60 -4.96 -2.41
CA GLN A 96 12.38 -4.94 -1.18
C GLN A 96 11.74 -3.93 -0.24
N THR A 97 11.22 -4.42 0.90
CA THR A 97 10.60 -3.56 1.91
C THR A 97 11.68 -3.10 2.88
N LYS A 98 11.86 -1.79 2.95
CA LYS A 98 12.85 -1.16 3.83
C LYS A 98 12.29 -0.86 5.20
N GLN A 99 11.03 -0.43 5.25
CA GLN A 99 10.34 -0.08 6.47
C GLN A 99 8.88 -0.50 6.38
N LEU A 100 8.37 -1.09 7.43
CA LEU A 100 6.96 -1.41 7.54
C LEU A 100 6.58 -1.28 9.01
N HIS A 101 5.77 -0.27 9.30
CA HIS A 101 5.35 0.04 10.65
C HIS A 101 3.84 0.16 10.69
N VAL A 102 3.21 -0.50 11.65
CA VAL A 102 1.76 -0.50 11.84
C VAL A 102 1.44 -0.13 13.27
N GLU A 103 0.64 0.92 13.45
CA GLU A 103 0.09 1.29 14.75
C GLU A 103 -1.43 1.32 14.61
N GLU A 104 -2.11 0.64 15.49
CA GLU A 104 -3.57 0.58 15.48
C GLU A 104 -4.12 0.85 16.87
N THR A 105 -5.05 1.82 16.93
CA THR A 105 -5.88 2.06 18.11
C THR A 105 -7.33 1.96 17.69
N GLU A 106 -8.27 2.11 18.63
CA GLU A 106 -9.69 2.15 18.27
C GLU A 106 -10.03 3.33 17.37
N GLU A 107 -9.31 4.42 17.49
CA GLU A 107 -9.61 5.67 16.81
C GLU A 107 -8.72 5.94 15.60
N THR A 108 -7.54 5.35 15.55
CA THR A 108 -6.56 5.66 14.51
C THR A 108 -5.86 4.41 14.00
N VAL A 109 -5.44 4.48 12.74
CA VAL A 109 -4.52 3.50 12.15
C VAL A 109 -3.43 4.28 11.43
N LEU A 110 -2.18 3.90 11.68
CA LEU A 110 -1.03 4.42 10.97
C LEU A 110 -0.27 3.26 10.35
N VAL A 111 -0.07 3.30 9.04
CA VAL A 111 0.78 2.34 8.33
C VAL A 111 1.83 3.15 7.58
N VAL A 112 3.10 2.87 7.88
CA VAL A 112 4.23 3.48 7.18
C VAL A 112 4.95 2.39 6.41
N LEU A 113 5.08 2.58 5.11
CA LEU A 113 5.62 1.57 4.20
C LEU A 113 6.64 2.22 3.29
N GLU A 114 7.90 1.78 3.42
CA GLU A 114 8.99 2.20 2.54
C GLU A 114 9.48 1.00 1.78
N TYR A 115 9.52 1.10 0.45
CA TYR A 115 9.91 -0.03 -0.39
C TYR A 115 10.58 0.42 -1.67
N GLN A 116 11.28 -0.53 -2.29
CA GLN A 116 11.92 -0.37 -3.58
C GLN A 116 11.40 -1.43 -4.54
N LEU A 117 11.13 -1.03 -5.77
CA LEU A 117 10.74 -1.93 -6.86
C LEU A 117 11.92 -2.16 -7.78
N PHE A 118 12.18 -3.42 -8.09
CA PHE A 118 13.24 -3.83 -9.00
C PHE A 118 12.65 -4.65 -10.13
N GLN A 119 13.23 -4.50 -11.31
CA GLN A 119 12.92 -5.33 -12.47
C GLN A 119 14.23 -5.76 -13.08
N GLN A 120 14.44 -7.08 -13.22
CA GLN A 120 15.69 -7.62 -13.72
C GLN A 120 16.92 -7.09 -12.97
N ARG A 121 16.82 -7.01 -11.63
CA ARG A 121 17.85 -6.52 -10.71
C ARG A 121 18.15 -5.02 -10.84
N GLN A 122 17.35 -4.30 -11.61
CA GLN A 122 17.51 -2.87 -11.78
C GLN A 122 16.47 -2.13 -10.95
N LEU A 123 16.91 -1.14 -10.18
CA LEU A 123 16.01 -0.31 -9.38
C LEU A 123 15.13 0.53 -10.30
N ILE A 124 13.81 0.41 -10.14
CA ILE A 124 12.85 1.19 -10.90
C ILE A 124 12.36 2.38 -10.09
N THR A 125 11.87 2.14 -8.86
CA THR A 125 11.37 3.21 -8.01
C THR A 125 11.68 2.93 -6.54
N SER A 126 11.72 4.01 -5.76
CA SER A 126 11.70 3.97 -4.29
C SER A 126 10.50 4.76 -3.82
N SER A 127 9.72 4.20 -2.90
CA SER A 127 8.49 4.81 -2.43
C SER A 127 8.41 4.79 -0.92
N LEU A 128 7.89 5.87 -0.36
CA LEU A 128 7.50 5.96 1.04
C LEU A 128 6.03 6.32 1.07
N VAL A 129 5.19 5.42 1.57
CA VAL A 129 3.76 5.59 1.62
C VAL A 129 3.30 5.57 3.07
N THR A 130 2.52 6.56 3.44
CA THR A 130 1.94 6.65 4.78
C THR A 130 0.42 6.64 4.65
N PHE A 131 -0.21 5.69 5.32
CA PHE A 131 -1.67 5.62 5.44
C PHE A 131 -2.04 6.06 6.85
N HIS A 132 -2.85 7.09 6.96
CA HIS A 132 -3.33 7.57 8.25
C HIS A 132 -4.85 7.60 8.24
N LEU A 133 -5.45 6.71 9.01
CA LEU A 133 -6.89 6.59 9.15
C LEU A 133 -7.33 7.18 10.48
N GLN A 134 -8.34 8.05 10.43
CA GLN A 134 -9.00 8.56 11.63
C GLN A 134 -10.46 8.15 11.64
N THR A 135 -10.91 7.61 12.75
CA THR A 135 -12.31 7.32 12.98
C THR A 135 -12.89 8.43 13.85
N GLY A 136 -14.17 8.72 13.69
CA GLY A 136 -14.84 9.71 14.49
C GLY A 136 -15.22 10.95 13.70
N GLU A 137 -16.13 11.71 14.26
CA GLU A 137 -16.77 12.82 13.58
C GLU A 137 -15.90 14.05 13.44
N ASN A 138 -14.89 14.16 14.30
CA ASN A 138 -13.99 15.29 14.30
C ASN A 138 -12.68 15.02 13.56
N ALA A 139 -12.67 13.97 12.80
CA ALA A 139 -11.49 13.60 12.05
C ALA A 139 -11.28 14.53 10.84
#